data_9bf3efbc6395d00d71c849675e7bed95
#
_entry.id   9bf3efbc6395d00d71c849675e7bed95
#
_cell.length_a   1.000
_cell.length_b   1.000
_cell.length_c   1.000
_cell.angle_alpha   90.00
_cell.angle_beta   90.00
_cell.angle_gamma   90.00
#
_symmetry.space_group_name_H-M   'P 1'
#
loop_
_entity.id
_entity.type
_entity.pdbx_description
1 polymer ?
#
loop_
_entity_poly.entity_id
_entity_poly.type
_entity_poly.pdbx_seq_one_letter_code
_entity_poly.pdbx_strand_id
1 'polypeptide(L)'
;ELQIAEATAAGTPLVGKRIGQTNLREMVGVSVVGVWDRGQFTAATSRTEINSTTVLVLAGSQDQLSAYDAMFCIYHRATAPVIIIGGGRVGRATGRALEQREVDFKIVERRPERIRDEMEEKYVLGNASDIEVLESAGIREAPAVIITSHEDDVNIYLTIYCRKLRPDIEIISRCTQERNVNT
;
A
#
# COMPACT_ATOMS: atom_id res chain seq x y z
N GLU A 1 1.31 -23.68 -14.29
CA GLU A 1 -0.06 -23.14 -14.43
C GLU A 1 0.03 -21.63 -14.60
N LEU A 2 -0.81 -21.05 -15.49
CA LEU A 2 -0.84 -19.60 -15.71
C LEU A 2 -1.59 -18.92 -14.57
N GLN A 3 -0.99 -17.90 -13.99
CA GLN A 3 -1.58 -17.08 -12.94
C GLN A 3 -1.62 -15.61 -13.36
N ILE A 4 -2.49 -14.85 -12.70
CA ILE A 4 -2.60 -13.40 -12.87
C ILE A 4 -2.32 -12.76 -11.52
N ALA A 5 -1.47 -11.73 -11.52
CA ALA A 5 -1.14 -10.94 -10.34
C ALA A 5 -1.21 -9.44 -10.66
N GLU A 6 -1.44 -8.65 -9.66
CA GLU A 6 -1.39 -7.19 -9.74
C GLU A 6 -0.15 -6.68 -9.02
N ALA A 7 0.56 -5.74 -9.65
CA ALA A 7 1.78 -5.17 -9.10
C ALA A 7 1.80 -3.65 -9.33
N THR A 8 1.99 -2.89 -8.23
CA THR A 8 2.16 -1.43 -8.38
C THR A 8 3.46 -1.10 -9.10
N ALA A 9 3.41 -0.12 -9.98
CA ALA A 9 4.61 0.41 -10.62
C ALA A 9 5.33 1.46 -9.73
N ALA A 10 4.64 2.00 -8.72
CA ALA A 10 5.22 3.00 -7.83
C ALA A 10 6.53 2.51 -7.21
N GLY A 11 7.53 3.38 -7.19
CA GLY A 11 8.86 3.06 -6.63
C GLY A 11 9.71 2.10 -7.46
N THR A 12 9.23 1.63 -8.62
CA THR A 12 10.00 0.78 -9.52
C THR A 12 10.66 1.58 -10.64
N PRO A 13 11.74 1.10 -11.27
CA PRO A 13 12.37 1.72 -12.42
C PRO A 13 11.53 1.60 -13.72
N LEU A 14 10.31 1.07 -13.61
CA LEU A 14 9.36 0.96 -14.72
C LEU A 14 8.60 2.27 -14.95
N VAL A 15 8.44 3.10 -13.91
CA VAL A 15 7.79 4.41 -14.01
C VAL A 15 8.50 5.30 -15.03
N GLY A 16 7.71 5.96 -15.89
CA GLY A 16 8.20 6.80 -16.99
C GLY A 16 8.54 6.04 -18.28
N LYS A 17 8.43 4.71 -18.29
CA LYS A 17 8.63 3.88 -19.49
C LYS A 17 7.30 3.48 -20.12
N ARG A 18 7.36 3.08 -21.40
CA ARG A 18 6.28 2.34 -22.07
C ARG A 18 6.47 0.85 -21.85
N ILE A 19 5.37 0.09 -21.80
CA ILE A 19 5.44 -1.36 -21.57
C ILE A 19 6.39 -2.06 -22.54
N GLY A 20 6.39 -1.68 -23.83
CA GLY A 20 7.31 -2.21 -24.82
C GLY A 20 8.80 -1.91 -24.59
N GLN A 21 9.12 -0.99 -23.69
CA GLN A 21 10.50 -0.63 -23.33
C GLN A 21 10.96 -1.33 -22.04
N THR A 22 10.08 -2.07 -21.36
CA THR A 22 10.40 -2.68 -20.07
C THR A 22 11.14 -4.01 -20.19
N ASN A 23 11.03 -4.68 -21.31
CA ASN A 23 11.60 -6.03 -21.58
C ASN A 23 11.23 -7.09 -20.52
N LEU A 24 10.09 -6.89 -19.79
CA LEU A 24 9.66 -7.76 -18.69
C LEU A 24 9.53 -9.23 -19.11
N ARG A 25 9.07 -9.46 -20.34
CA ARG A 25 8.91 -10.81 -20.86
C ARG A 25 10.25 -11.53 -21.07
N GLU A 26 11.28 -10.80 -21.49
CA GLU A 26 12.62 -11.36 -21.69
C GLU A 26 13.38 -11.52 -20.37
N MET A 27 13.17 -10.58 -19.43
CA MET A 27 13.90 -10.54 -18.17
C MET A 27 13.37 -11.54 -17.14
N VAL A 28 12.06 -11.64 -16.98
CA VAL A 28 11.41 -12.42 -15.91
C VAL A 28 10.28 -13.32 -16.42
N GLY A 29 10.01 -13.31 -17.73
CA GLY A 29 9.03 -14.17 -18.36
C GLY A 29 7.58 -13.75 -18.19
N VAL A 30 7.28 -12.66 -17.48
CA VAL A 30 5.90 -12.18 -17.28
C VAL A 30 5.41 -11.35 -18.47
N SER A 31 4.11 -11.41 -18.74
CA SER A 31 3.44 -10.56 -19.72
C SER A 31 2.53 -9.58 -19.00
N VAL A 32 2.62 -8.29 -19.35
CA VAL A 32 1.64 -7.30 -18.89
C VAL A 32 0.41 -7.40 -19.78
N VAL A 33 -0.71 -7.80 -19.21
CA VAL A 33 -1.99 -8.00 -19.94
C VAL A 33 -2.93 -6.81 -19.83
N GLY A 34 -2.76 -5.99 -18.80
CA GLY A 34 -3.54 -4.78 -18.58
C GLY A 34 -2.88 -3.87 -17.57
N VAL A 35 -3.45 -2.69 -17.42
CA VAL A 35 -3.09 -1.73 -16.38
C VAL A 35 -4.34 -1.15 -15.75
N TRP A 36 -4.27 -0.94 -14.45
CA TRP A 36 -5.19 -0.07 -13.73
C TRP A 36 -4.53 1.29 -13.57
N ASP A 37 -5.23 2.35 -13.89
CA ASP A 37 -4.86 3.70 -13.55
C ASP A 37 -6.07 4.42 -12.97
N ARG A 38 -5.97 4.88 -11.74
CA ARG A 38 -7.05 5.56 -11.00
C ARG A 38 -8.37 4.82 -11.04
N GLY A 39 -8.33 3.50 -10.89
CA GLY A 39 -9.52 2.63 -10.86
C GLY A 39 -10.12 2.31 -12.26
N GLN A 40 -9.47 2.73 -13.34
CA GLN A 40 -9.86 2.38 -14.72
C GLN A 40 -8.92 1.32 -15.28
N PHE A 41 -9.48 0.19 -15.71
CA PHE A 41 -8.73 -0.85 -16.39
C PHE A 41 -8.63 -0.58 -17.89
N THR A 42 -7.42 -0.74 -18.43
CA THR A 42 -7.16 -0.74 -19.87
C THR A 42 -6.28 -1.91 -20.26
N ALA A 43 -6.57 -2.55 -21.40
CA ALA A 43 -5.70 -3.60 -21.93
C ALA A 43 -4.32 -3.03 -22.28
N ALA A 44 -3.28 -3.76 -21.92
CA ALA A 44 -1.91 -3.34 -22.15
C ALA A 44 -1.51 -3.43 -23.63
N THR A 45 -0.82 -2.41 -24.09
CA THR A 45 -0.15 -2.38 -25.40
C THR A 45 1.31 -2.00 -25.22
N SER A 46 2.15 -2.23 -26.23
CA SER A 46 3.55 -1.80 -26.18
C SER A 46 3.72 -0.27 -25.98
N ARG A 47 2.70 0.51 -26.31
CA ARG A 47 2.69 1.97 -26.19
C ARG A 47 2.12 2.48 -24.87
N THR A 48 1.50 1.62 -24.06
CA THR A 48 0.93 1.99 -22.75
C THR A 48 2.03 2.56 -21.85
N GLU A 49 1.83 3.76 -21.36
CA GLU A 49 2.78 4.43 -20.47
C GLU A 49 2.54 4.00 -19.02
N ILE A 50 3.63 3.87 -18.28
CA ILE A 50 3.63 3.49 -16.87
C ILE A 50 3.95 4.73 -16.05
N ASN A 51 3.01 5.15 -15.22
CA ASN A 51 3.17 6.25 -14.29
C ASN A 51 3.21 5.75 -12.83
N SER A 52 3.39 6.66 -11.88
CA SER A 52 3.47 6.32 -10.45
C SER A 52 2.15 5.80 -9.85
N THR A 53 1.02 5.97 -10.53
CA THR A 53 -0.31 5.48 -10.11
C THR A 53 -0.72 4.20 -10.84
N THR A 54 0.11 3.74 -11.78
CA THR A 54 -0.18 2.54 -12.57
C THR A 54 -0.03 1.28 -11.73
N VAL A 55 -1.04 0.41 -11.78
CA VAL A 55 -0.96 -0.97 -11.31
C VAL A 55 -0.93 -1.89 -12.52
N LEU A 56 0.15 -2.64 -12.67
CA LEU A 56 0.32 -3.60 -13.76
C LEU A 56 -0.46 -4.87 -13.47
N VAL A 57 -1.18 -5.39 -14.46
CA VAL A 57 -1.79 -6.72 -14.40
C VAL A 57 -0.88 -7.67 -15.16
N LEU A 58 -0.23 -8.56 -14.41
CA LEU A 58 0.80 -9.47 -14.88
C LEU A 58 0.22 -10.87 -15.10
N ALA A 59 0.63 -11.53 -16.16
CA ALA A 59 0.33 -12.95 -16.41
C ALA A 59 1.63 -13.73 -16.54
N GLY A 60 1.74 -14.84 -15.78
CA GLY A 60 2.94 -15.69 -15.78
C GLY A 60 2.74 -16.95 -14.94
N SER A 61 3.73 -17.81 -14.87
CA SER A 61 3.78 -18.90 -13.89
C SER A 61 4.11 -18.33 -12.49
N GLN A 62 3.90 -19.13 -11.44
CA GLN A 62 4.29 -18.75 -10.07
C GLN A 62 5.77 -18.33 -10.00
N ASP A 63 6.66 -19.09 -10.65
CA ASP A 63 8.09 -18.80 -10.65
C ASP A 63 8.41 -17.48 -11.37
N GLN A 64 7.70 -17.18 -12.47
CA GLN A 64 7.88 -15.94 -13.22
C GLN A 64 7.36 -14.72 -12.42
N LEU A 65 6.25 -14.85 -11.73
CA LEU A 65 5.73 -13.81 -10.84
C LEU A 65 6.67 -13.59 -9.66
N SER A 66 7.19 -14.66 -9.06
CA SER A 66 8.20 -14.57 -7.99
C SER A 66 9.50 -13.91 -8.46
N ALA A 67 9.93 -14.18 -9.70
CA ALA A 67 11.10 -13.52 -10.29
C ALA A 67 10.84 -12.02 -10.53
N TYR A 68 9.62 -11.64 -10.94
CA TYR A 68 9.22 -10.25 -11.06
C TYR A 68 9.27 -9.56 -9.68
N ASP A 69 8.71 -10.18 -8.65
CA ASP A 69 8.71 -9.66 -7.29
C ASP A 69 10.15 -9.49 -6.75
N ALA A 70 11.02 -10.47 -6.97
CA ALA A 70 12.41 -10.38 -6.57
C ALA A 70 13.20 -9.26 -7.27
N MET A 71 12.81 -8.90 -8.50
CA MET A 71 13.52 -7.90 -9.30
C MET A 71 12.95 -6.48 -9.13
N PHE A 72 11.64 -6.32 -9.02
CA PHE A 72 10.95 -5.04 -9.08
C PHE A 72 10.23 -4.65 -7.79
N CYS A 73 9.74 -5.61 -7.03
CA CYS A 73 9.34 -5.39 -5.67
C CYS A 73 10.61 -5.40 -4.83
N ILE A 74 11.34 -4.30 -4.89
CA ILE A 74 12.27 -3.98 -3.84
C ILE A 74 11.38 -3.73 -2.61
N TYR A 75 10.93 -4.82 -1.99
CA TYR A 75 10.64 -4.77 -0.58
C TYR A 75 11.99 -4.40 0.05
N HIS A 76 12.24 -3.11 0.18
CA HIS A 76 12.93 -2.71 1.37
C HIS A 76 12.09 -3.39 2.45
N ARG A 77 12.62 -4.44 3.08
CA ARG A 77 12.18 -4.80 4.42
C ARG A 77 12.36 -3.49 5.17
N ALA A 78 11.30 -2.69 5.16
CA ALA A 78 11.30 -1.49 5.94
C ALA A 78 11.53 -1.99 7.33
N THR A 79 12.64 -1.61 7.91
CA THR A 79 12.98 -1.98 9.29
C THR A 79 11.99 -1.36 10.27
N ALA A 80 11.15 -0.46 9.78
CA ALA A 80 10.11 0.23 10.52
C ALA A 80 8.70 -0.30 10.14
N PRO A 81 7.76 -0.33 11.10
CA PRO A 81 6.44 -0.88 10.90
C PRO A 81 5.57 -0.01 9.97
N VAL A 82 4.67 -0.64 9.22
CA VAL A 82 3.54 0.04 8.57
C VAL A 82 2.58 0.54 9.64
N ILE A 83 2.13 1.77 9.55
CA ILE A 83 1.17 2.32 10.51
C ILE A 83 -0.25 2.14 9.98
N ILE A 84 -1.11 1.52 10.78
CA ILE A 84 -2.55 1.40 10.53
C ILE A 84 -3.25 2.34 11.49
N ILE A 85 -4.00 3.31 10.98
CA ILE A 85 -4.83 4.20 11.81
C ILE A 85 -6.26 3.67 11.84
N GLY A 86 -6.67 3.22 13.01
CA GLY A 86 -7.99 2.66 13.31
C GLY A 86 -7.96 1.15 13.55
N GLY A 87 -8.21 0.72 14.79
CA GLY A 87 -8.29 -0.69 15.22
C GLY A 87 -9.65 -1.35 15.00
N GLY A 88 -10.47 -0.83 14.09
CA GLY A 88 -11.75 -1.40 13.69
C GLY A 88 -11.61 -2.71 12.89
N ARG A 89 -12.72 -3.20 12.32
CA ARG A 89 -12.72 -4.45 11.52
C ARG A 89 -11.75 -4.39 10.34
N VAL A 90 -11.72 -3.27 9.63
CA VAL A 90 -10.84 -3.09 8.46
C VAL A 90 -9.37 -3.06 8.90
N GLY A 91 -9.03 -2.22 9.89
CA GLY A 91 -7.64 -2.11 10.36
C GLY A 91 -7.08 -3.44 10.87
N ARG A 92 -7.87 -4.21 11.65
CA ARG A 92 -7.45 -5.55 12.10
C ARG A 92 -7.31 -6.55 10.94
N ALA A 93 -8.20 -6.48 9.95
CA ALA A 93 -8.07 -7.33 8.76
C ALA A 93 -6.81 -6.99 7.96
N THR A 94 -6.50 -5.69 7.84
CA THR A 94 -5.26 -5.21 7.23
C THR A 94 -4.04 -5.69 8.01
N GLY A 95 -4.05 -5.56 9.36
CA GLY A 95 -2.96 -6.05 10.20
C GLY A 95 -2.69 -7.54 10.00
N ARG A 96 -3.72 -8.39 10.04
CA ARG A 96 -3.57 -9.82 9.76
C ARG A 96 -3.02 -10.11 8.35
N ALA A 97 -3.45 -9.34 7.35
CA ALA A 97 -2.94 -9.51 5.99
C ALA A 97 -1.46 -9.11 5.84
N LEU A 98 -1.00 -8.12 6.60
CA LEU A 98 0.42 -7.75 6.68
C LEU A 98 1.22 -8.82 7.43
N GLU A 99 0.70 -9.32 8.55
CA GLU A 99 1.32 -10.39 9.33
C GLU A 99 1.54 -11.67 8.50
N GLN A 100 0.55 -12.08 7.71
CA GLN A 100 0.66 -13.22 6.78
C GLN A 100 1.75 -13.03 5.72
N ARG A 101 2.16 -11.79 5.46
CA ARG A 101 3.23 -11.43 4.53
C ARG A 101 4.54 -11.08 5.23
N GLU A 102 4.63 -11.34 6.54
CA GLU A 102 5.80 -11.02 7.37
C GLU A 102 6.17 -9.52 7.34
N VAL A 103 5.19 -8.64 7.12
CA VAL A 103 5.35 -7.19 7.17
C VAL A 103 4.99 -6.69 8.56
N ASP A 104 5.93 -6.05 9.24
CA ASP A 104 5.70 -5.49 10.57
C ASP A 104 4.75 -4.28 10.50
N PHE A 105 3.91 -4.12 11.53
CA PHE A 105 2.92 -3.04 11.59
C PHE A 105 2.61 -2.63 13.03
N LYS A 106 2.08 -1.41 13.17
CA LYS A 106 1.47 -0.89 14.39
C LYS A 106 0.07 -0.37 14.09
N ILE A 107 -0.85 -0.56 15.04
CA ILE A 107 -2.23 -0.08 14.93
C ILE A 107 -2.43 1.05 15.94
N VAL A 108 -2.66 2.25 15.46
CA VAL A 108 -3.05 3.39 16.31
C VAL A 108 -4.57 3.36 16.52
N GLU A 109 -5.00 3.20 17.77
CA GLU A 109 -6.42 3.17 18.15
C GLU A 109 -6.66 4.06 19.36
N ARG A 110 -7.68 4.93 19.29
CA ARG A 110 -8.04 5.85 20.37
C ARG A 110 -8.89 5.22 21.47
N ARG A 111 -9.57 4.10 21.18
CA ARG A 111 -10.52 3.45 22.07
C ARG A 111 -9.91 2.19 22.67
N PRO A 112 -9.59 2.16 23.96
CA PRO A 112 -8.96 1.00 24.60
C PRO A 112 -9.82 -0.27 24.49
N GLU A 113 -11.15 -0.15 24.47
CA GLU A 113 -12.04 -1.28 24.32
C GLU A 113 -11.98 -1.98 22.94
N ARG A 114 -11.26 -1.41 21.98
CA ARG A 114 -11.03 -2.01 20.67
C ARG A 114 -9.70 -2.74 20.55
N ILE A 115 -8.82 -2.56 21.51
CA ILE A 115 -7.58 -3.32 21.59
C ILE A 115 -7.92 -4.79 21.87
N ARG A 116 -7.25 -5.70 21.20
CA ARG A 116 -7.45 -7.13 21.34
C ARG A 116 -6.18 -7.76 21.92
N ASP A 117 -6.34 -8.59 22.92
CA ASP A 117 -5.25 -9.25 23.64
C ASP A 117 -4.31 -10.04 22.71
N GLU A 118 -4.88 -10.64 21.64
CA GLU A 118 -4.13 -11.42 20.64
C GLU A 118 -3.06 -10.61 19.88
N MET A 119 -3.17 -9.27 19.89
CA MET A 119 -2.30 -8.36 19.13
C MET A 119 -1.95 -7.11 19.95
N GLU A 120 -2.07 -7.15 21.26
CA GLU A 120 -1.91 -5.98 22.14
C GLU A 120 -0.58 -5.25 21.89
N GLU A 121 0.50 -5.98 21.71
CA GLU A 121 1.84 -5.44 21.42
C GLU A 121 1.95 -4.64 20.12
N LYS A 122 1.00 -4.85 19.20
CA LYS A 122 0.92 -4.12 17.92
C LYS A 122 0.15 -2.81 18.04
N TYR A 123 -0.55 -2.59 19.17
CA TYR A 123 -1.34 -1.39 19.34
C TYR A 123 -0.55 -0.24 19.98
N VAL A 124 -0.85 0.96 19.49
CA VAL A 124 -0.49 2.23 20.12
C VAL A 124 -1.80 2.91 20.49
N LEU A 125 -2.09 2.97 21.79
CA LEU A 125 -3.30 3.63 22.30
C LEU A 125 -3.10 5.14 22.23
N GLY A 126 -4.00 5.81 21.50
CA GLY A 126 -4.00 7.27 21.42
C GLY A 126 -4.73 7.79 20.18
N ASN A 127 -4.81 9.11 20.10
CA ASN A 127 -5.40 9.79 18.96
C ASN A 127 -4.34 10.03 17.89
N ALA A 128 -4.58 9.56 16.67
CA ALA A 128 -3.68 9.78 15.54
C ALA A 128 -3.52 11.26 15.12
N SER A 129 -4.33 12.16 15.66
CA SER A 129 -4.12 13.61 15.50
C SER A 129 -2.99 14.15 16.37
N ASP A 130 -2.54 13.40 17.36
CA ASP A 130 -1.47 13.78 18.27
C ASP A 130 -0.13 13.28 17.71
N ILE A 131 0.81 14.20 17.52
CA ILE A 131 2.11 13.86 16.92
C ILE A 131 2.88 12.84 17.75
N GLU A 132 2.84 12.94 19.08
CA GLU A 132 3.52 12.04 19.99
C GLU A 132 3.03 10.58 19.83
N VAL A 133 1.74 10.40 19.54
CA VAL A 133 1.14 9.09 19.28
C VAL A 133 1.64 8.53 17.95
N LEU A 134 1.68 9.34 16.89
CA LEU A 134 2.23 8.90 15.61
C LEU A 134 3.74 8.64 15.67
N GLU A 135 4.47 9.43 16.45
CA GLU A 135 5.90 9.21 16.67
C GLU A 135 6.16 7.91 17.44
N SER A 136 5.35 7.61 18.47
CA SER A 136 5.45 6.33 19.19
C SER A 136 5.08 5.12 18.32
N ALA A 137 4.26 5.34 17.28
CA ALA A 137 3.97 4.34 16.26
C ALA A 137 5.06 4.22 15.18
N GLY A 138 6.02 5.15 15.14
CA GLY A 138 7.16 5.11 14.20
C GLY A 138 6.93 5.88 12.90
N ILE A 139 6.12 6.96 12.88
CA ILE A 139 5.79 7.72 11.66
C ILE A 139 7.03 8.26 10.93
N ARG A 140 8.12 8.53 11.65
CA ARG A 140 9.34 9.09 11.09
C ARG A 140 10.02 8.16 10.09
N GLU A 141 9.97 6.86 10.34
CA GLU A 141 10.63 5.80 9.58
C GLU A 141 9.65 4.89 8.83
N ALA A 142 8.34 5.00 9.15
CA ALA A 142 7.32 4.15 8.54
C ALA A 142 7.34 4.20 7.01
N PRO A 143 7.26 3.05 6.32
CA PRO A 143 7.20 3.01 4.86
C PRO A 143 5.83 3.48 4.34
N ALA A 144 4.77 3.22 5.11
CA ALA A 144 3.41 3.56 4.71
C ALA A 144 2.51 3.81 5.90
N VAL A 145 1.43 4.56 5.66
CA VAL A 145 0.30 4.74 6.59
C VAL A 145 -0.99 4.27 5.89
N ILE A 146 -1.76 3.43 6.59
CA ILE A 146 -3.06 2.93 6.11
C ILE A 146 -4.16 3.46 7.02
N ILE A 147 -5.02 4.34 6.51
CA ILE A 147 -6.07 5.00 7.27
C ILE A 147 -7.39 4.26 7.04
N THR A 148 -7.96 3.67 8.09
CA THR A 148 -9.09 2.74 7.99
C THR A 148 -10.36 3.21 8.71
N SER A 149 -10.41 4.47 9.15
CA SER A 149 -11.62 5.03 9.75
C SER A 149 -12.80 4.98 8.77
N HIS A 150 -14.01 4.97 9.28
CA HIS A 150 -15.24 5.04 8.47
C HIS A 150 -15.75 6.48 8.29
N GLU A 151 -15.06 7.44 8.86
CA GLU A 151 -15.36 8.87 8.78
C GLU A 151 -14.43 9.52 7.74
N ASP A 152 -14.95 9.82 6.56
CA ASP A 152 -14.14 10.33 5.43
C ASP A 152 -13.44 11.66 5.77
N ASP A 153 -14.11 12.56 6.50
CA ASP A 153 -13.53 13.84 6.91
C ASP A 153 -12.28 13.63 7.79
N VAL A 154 -12.33 12.64 8.70
CA VAL A 154 -11.19 12.25 9.53
C VAL A 154 -10.09 11.66 8.66
N ASN A 155 -10.45 10.84 7.67
CA ASN A 155 -9.48 10.22 6.77
C ASN A 155 -8.76 11.27 5.91
N ILE A 156 -9.49 12.26 5.39
CA ILE A 156 -8.91 13.38 4.63
C ILE A 156 -7.96 14.19 5.52
N TYR A 157 -8.40 14.56 6.72
CA TYR A 157 -7.56 15.28 7.68
C TYR A 157 -6.27 14.53 7.99
N LEU A 158 -6.36 13.24 8.33
CA LEU A 158 -5.20 12.42 8.67
C LEU A 158 -4.27 12.23 7.47
N THR A 159 -4.81 12.12 6.25
CA THR A 159 -4.01 12.06 5.02
C THR A 159 -3.18 13.33 4.87
N ILE A 160 -3.79 14.50 4.98
CA ILE A 160 -3.09 15.78 4.90
C ILE A 160 -2.06 15.91 6.03
N TYR A 161 -2.42 15.51 7.24
CA TYR A 161 -1.56 15.60 8.41
C TYR A 161 -0.33 14.69 8.29
N CYS A 162 -0.51 13.42 7.94
CA CYS A 162 0.60 12.48 7.70
C CYS A 162 1.51 12.95 6.55
N ARG A 163 0.94 13.44 5.46
CA ARG A 163 1.69 14.00 4.32
C ARG A 163 2.50 15.24 4.73
N LYS A 164 1.97 16.08 5.61
CA LYS A 164 2.70 17.24 6.14
C LYS A 164 3.87 16.83 7.05
N LEU A 165 3.70 15.77 7.82
CA LEU A 165 4.76 15.22 8.68
C LEU A 165 5.86 14.51 7.87
N ARG A 166 5.45 13.79 6.84
CA ARG A 166 6.29 13.00 5.94
C ARG A 166 5.83 13.20 4.50
N PRO A 167 6.45 14.13 3.75
CA PRO A 167 6.05 14.43 2.37
C PRO A 167 6.19 13.26 1.38
N ASP A 168 7.05 12.32 1.68
CA ASP A 168 7.41 11.14 0.87
C ASP A 168 6.67 9.85 1.27
N ILE A 169 5.92 9.86 2.38
CA ILE A 169 5.30 8.64 2.90
C ILE A 169 4.18 8.13 1.97
N GLU A 170 4.13 6.82 1.78
CA GLU A 170 3.00 6.19 1.09
C GLU A 170 1.75 6.24 1.98
N ILE A 171 0.63 6.69 1.44
CA ILE A 171 -0.63 6.80 2.19
C ILE A 171 -1.75 6.09 1.43
N ILE A 172 -2.34 5.11 2.10
CA ILE A 172 -3.55 4.43 1.64
C ILE A 172 -4.69 4.84 2.56
N SER A 173 -5.66 5.53 2.04
CA SER A 173 -6.80 6.01 2.82
C SER A 173 -8.11 5.39 2.36
N ARG A 174 -8.90 4.91 3.32
CA ARG A 174 -10.26 4.44 3.05
C ARG A 174 -11.14 5.63 2.68
N CYS A 175 -11.94 5.47 1.63
CA CYS A 175 -13.01 6.36 1.25
C CYS A 175 -14.34 5.60 1.24
N THR A 176 -15.39 6.18 1.81
CA THR A 176 -16.74 5.59 1.86
C THR A 176 -17.71 6.27 0.91
N GLN A 177 -17.40 7.50 0.48
CA GLN A 177 -18.24 8.28 -0.43
C GLN A 177 -17.49 8.56 -1.73
N GLU A 178 -18.09 8.19 -2.86
CA GLU A 178 -17.49 8.32 -4.19
C GLU A 178 -17.01 9.75 -4.51
N ARG A 179 -17.74 10.77 -4.03
CA ARG A 179 -17.34 12.18 -4.20
C ARG A 179 -16.00 12.54 -3.57
N ASN A 180 -15.52 11.76 -2.61
CA ASN A 180 -14.26 12.01 -1.87
C ASN A 180 -13.06 11.26 -2.48
N VAL A 181 -13.26 10.45 -3.53
CA VAL A 181 -12.17 9.67 -4.16
C VAL A 181 -11.14 10.55 -4.85
N ASN A 182 -11.52 11.75 -5.28
CA ASN A 182 -10.66 12.67 -6.03
C ASN A 182 -10.18 13.88 -5.20
N THR A 183 -10.34 13.84 -3.89
CA THR A 183 -9.86 14.87 -2.96
C THR A 183 -8.48 14.52 -2.45
#